data_fa3a409a98cc4f553a3f81873b0d3caf
#
_entry.id   fa3a409a98cc4f553a3f81873b0d3caf
#
_cell.length_a   1.000
_cell.length_b   1.000
_cell.length_c   1.000
_cell.angle_alpha   90.00
_cell.angle_beta   90.00
_cell.angle_gamma   90.00
#
_symmetry.space_group_name_H-M   'P 1'
#
loop_
_entity.id
_entity.type
_entity.pdbx_description
1 polymer ?
#
loop_
_entity_poly.entity_id
_entity_poly.type
_entity_poly.pdbx_seq_one_letter_code
_entity_poly.pdbx_strand_id
1 'polypeptide(L)'
;MVHIFRIFYLKEVDELSQEITTYLADKFNTVRNQTLTLIEPLEQEDFVIQASTDVSPPKWHIAHTTWFFERMILQEYDDTYHVFDPVYNYLFNSYYNSIGPYQPRHQRGVLSRPTVKDVIAYREHVDQAVLTLLRQERETALQQVIEQLVEMGLQHEQQHQELILMDVKYNFFTNPLLPAYQTRQVERRGTAQSPPLTFTRFEGGLVEIGHEGAGFAFDNESPVHKAWLEPFELATRPVTNREFMAFIEAGGYEQAEHWLSDGFQVVTQQQWKAPLYWMKDQQGDWSIFTLNGVEPLQLDEPVCHVSFYEADAYSRWCGKRLPTEAEWEYVGRQVDQQGNFMEQGSYHPVPVQDANQSVNGMFGDVWEWTASAYAPYPKSRPLEGALGEYNAKFMCNQMVLRGGACVTPGNHIRATYRNFFPPAKRWQFSGFRLAGDL
;
A
#
# COMPACT_ATOMS: atom_id res chain seq x y z
N MET A 1 32.78 13.17 -40.99
CA MET A 1 31.48 12.53 -40.78
C MET A 1 31.36 11.89 -39.35
N VAL A 2 32.33 11.13 -38.90
CA VAL A 2 32.28 10.48 -37.54
C VAL A 2 32.20 11.47 -36.39
N HIS A 3 32.86 12.66 -36.51
CA HIS A 3 32.85 13.68 -35.44
C HIS A 3 31.50 14.40 -35.32
N ILE A 4 30.77 14.59 -36.41
CA ILE A 4 29.45 15.24 -36.41
C ILE A 4 28.40 14.30 -35.81
N PHE A 5 28.42 13.01 -36.14
CA PHE A 5 27.52 12.00 -35.54
C PHE A 5 27.72 11.86 -34.05
N ARG A 6 28.98 11.93 -33.53
CA ARG A 6 29.27 11.86 -32.10
C ARG A 6 28.76 13.08 -31.32
N ILE A 7 28.81 14.28 -31.94
CA ILE A 7 28.28 15.52 -31.36
C ILE A 7 26.74 15.51 -31.33
N PHE A 8 26.08 15.01 -32.38
CA PHE A 8 24.62 14.87 -32.36
C PHE A 8 24.15 13.83 -31.36
N TYR A 9 24.80 12.68 -31.29
CA TYR A 9 24.46 11.64 -30.31
C TYR A 9 24.65 12.10 -28.86
N LEU A 10 25.74 12.81 -28.54
CA LEU A 10 25.98 13.39 -27.22
C LEU A 10 24.94 14.46 -26.86
N LYS A 11 24.53 15.29 -27.84
CA LYS A 11 23.49 16.29 -27.62
C LYS A 11 22.11 15.68 -27.34
N GLU A 12 21.73 14.63 -28.09
CA GLU A 12 20.48 13.91 -27.84
C GLU A 12 20.49 13.22 -26.46
N VAL A 13 21.62 12.66 -26.02
CA VAL A 13 21.77 12.04 -24.69
C VAL A 13 21.68 13.09 -23.59
N ASP A 14 22.30 14.27 -23.77
CA ASP A 14 22.24 15.36 -22.80
C ASP A 14 20.84 15.98 -22.71
N GLU A 15 20.15 16.18 -23.84
CA GLU A 15 18.77 16.66 -23.87
C GLU A 15 17.81 15.67 -23.17
N LEU A 16 17.95 14.38 -23.45
CA LEU A 16 17.15 13.33 -22.81
C LEU A 16 17.42 13.25 -21.30
N SER A 17 18.66 13.39 -20.87
CA SER A 17 19.02 13.42 -19.45
C SER A 17 18.42 14.63 -18.72
N GLN A 18 18.41 15.81 -19.35
CA GLN A 18 17.79 17.00 -18.79
C GLN A 18 16.26 16.88 -18.69
N GLU A 19 15.62 16.25 -19.70
CA GLU A 19 14.18 15.98 -19.67
C GLU A 19 13.82 15.02 -18.51
N ILE A 20 14.58 13.95 -18.33
CA ILE A 20 14.39 12.97 -17.24
C ILE A 20 14.57 13.66 -15.88
N THR A 21 15.62 14.45 -15.69
CA THR A 21 15.89 15.17 -14.45
C THR A 21 14.77 16.17 -14.14
N THR A 22 14.26 16.89 -15.12
CA THR A 22 13.15 17.83 -14.96
C THR A 22 11.87 17.08 -14.56
N TYR A 23 11.55 16.00 -15.27
CA TYR A 23 10.41 15.15 -14.95
C TYR A 23 10.48 14.59 -13.52
N LEU A 24 11.66 14.11 -13.09
CA LEU A 24 11.84 13.56 -11.75
C LEU A 24 11.72 14.64 -10.65
N ALA A 25 12.20 15.85 -10.91
CA ALA A 25 12.04 16.98 -9.98
C ALA A 25 10.57 17.39 -9.83
N ASP A 26 9.80 17.40 -10.93
CA ASP A 26 8.36 17.70 -10.90
C ASP A 26 7.59 16.59 -10.18
N LYS A 27 7.92 15.33 -10.44
CA LYS A 27 7.36 14.17 -9.73
C LYS A 27 7.69 14.24 -8.24
N PHE A 28 8.92 14.59 -7.88
CA PHE A 28 9.34 14.78 -6.50
C PHE A 28 8.45 15.81 -5.80
N ASN A 29 8.30 16.99 -6.37
CA ASN A 29 7.45 18.03 -5.82
C ASN A 29 6.00 17.56 -5.67
N THR A 30 5.46 16.87 -6.68
CA THR A 30 4.08 16.36 -6.66
C THR A 30 3.85 15.37 -5.53
N VAL A 31 4.71 14.37 -5.38
CA VAL A 31 4.59 13.35 -4.32
C VAL A 31 4.79 13.98 -2.94
N ARG A 32 5.78 14.86 -2.79
CA ARG A 32 6.05 15.53 -1.51
C ARG A 32 4.90 16.45 -1.08
N ASN A 33 4.31 17.19 -2.01
CA ASN A 33 3.14 18.04 -1.75
C ASN A 33 1.88 17.21 -1.44
N GLN A 34 1.69 16.06 -2.07
CA GLN A 34 0.57 15.17 -1.75
C GLN A 34 0.60 14.76 -0.27
N THR A 35 1.76 14.43 0.28
CA THR A 35 1.89 14.14 1.71
C THR A 35 1.44 15.31 2.59
N LEU A 36 1.79 16.55 2.22
CA LEU A 36 1.35 17.74 2.95
C LEU A 36 -0.17 17.93 2.87
N THR A 37 -0.76 17.68 1.71
CA THR A 37 -2.22 17.72 1.53
C THR A 37 -2.94 16.70 2.41
N LEU A 38 -2.38 15.50 2.55
CA LEU A 38 -2.97 14.45 3.41
C LEU A 38 -2.91 14.77 4.90
N ILE A 39 -2.02 15.62 5.35
CA ILE A 39 -1.93 16.01 6.77
C ILE A 39 -2.62 17.33 7.08
N GLU A 40 -3.06 18.07 6.06
CA GLU A 40 -3.74 19.37 6.24
C GLU A 40 -5.02 19.29 7.10
N PRO A 41 -5.86 18.23 7.01
CA PRO A 41 -7.06 18.12 7.85
C PRO A 41 -6.79 17.82 9.33
N LEU A 42 -5.54 17.48 9.70
CA LEU A 42 -5.21 17.04 11.06
C LEU A 42 -4.98 18.21 12.00
N GLU A 43 -5.52 18.10 13.21
CA GLU A 43 -5.18 19.01 14.31
C GLU A 43 -3.78 18.68 14.85
N GLN A 44 -3.15 19.64 15.52
CA GLN A 44 -1.77 19.48 16.00
C GLN A 44 -1.62 18.26 16.95
N GLU A 45 -2.64 17.96 17.74
CA GLU A 45 -2.69 16.84 18.68
C GLU A 45 -2.72 15.49 17.98
N ASP A 46 -3.29 15.40 16.78
CA ASP A 46 -3.40 14.15 16.01
C ASP A 46 -2.05 13.63 15.54
N PHE A 47 -1.07 14.51 15.38
CA PHE A 47 0.25 14.18 14.87
C PHE A 47 1.10 13.29 15.79
N VAL A 48 0.70 13.09 17.03
CA VAL A 48 1.48 12.30 17.99
C VAL A 48 0.75 11.03 18.47
N ILE A 49 -0.49 10.82 18.05
CA ILE A 49 -1.30 9.69 18.51
C ILE A 49 -0.79 8.37 17.90
N GLN A 50 -0.66 7.38 18.78
CA GLN A 50 -0.31 6.01 18.45
C GLN A 50 -1.17 5.07 19.31
N ALA A 51 -2.34 4.70 18.82
CA ALA A 51 -3.31 3.88 19.57
C ALA A 51 -2.96 2.38 19.61
N SER A 52 -2.02 1.94 18.77
CA SER A 52 -1.57 0.53 18.69
C SER A 52 -0.07 0.47 18.37
N THR A 53 0.55 -0.68 18.67
CA THR A 53 1.93 -0.98 18.24
C THR A 53 2.08 -1.16 16.73
N ASP A 54 0.99 -1.34 16.01
CA ASP A 54 0.99 -1.53 14.56
C ASP A 54 0.99 -0.21 13.78
N VAL A 55 0.40 0.84 14.36
CA VAL A 55 0.31 2.16 13.75
C VAL A 55 1.49 3.06 14.14
N SER A 56 1.69 4.12 13.41
CA SER A 56 2.67 5.17 13.72
C SER A 56 2.01 6.54 13.66
N PRO A 57 2.50 7.53 14.43
CA PRO A 57 1.98 8.89 14.37
C PRO A 57 2.22 9.53 12.99
N PRO A 58 1.32 10.36 12.46
CA PRO A 58 1.53 11.10 11.21
C PRO A 58 2.86 11.85 11.16
N LYS A 59 3.26 12.50 12.26
CA LYS A 59 4.56 13.17 12.38
C LYS A 59 5.74 12.25 12.11
N TRP A 60 5.67 11.01 12.59
CA TRP A 60 6.73 10.03 12.36
C TRP A 60 6.82 9.65 10.89
N HIS A 61 5.69 9.45 10.19
CA HIS A 61 5.68 9.12 8.76
C HIS A 61 6.35 10.22 7.92
N ILE A 62 6.01 11.49 8.15
CA ILE A 62 6.58 12.63 7.44
C ILE A 62 8.10 12.69 7.66
N ALA A 63 8.54 12.51 8.91
CA ALA A 63 9.95 12.56 9.25
C ALA A 63 10.72 11.34 8.70
N HIS A 64 10.12 10.15 8.71
CA HIS A 64 10.74 8.93 8.19
C HIS A 64 10.96 8.97 6.68
N THR A 65 9.98 9.43 5.90
CA THR A 65 10.16 9.59 4.45
C THR A 65 11.21 10.66 4.14
N THR A 66 11.29 11.71 4.94
CA THR A 66 12.35 12.73 4.83
C THR A 66 13.73 12.15 5.19
N TRP A 67 13.81 11.37 6.26
CA TRP A 67 15.02 10.66 6.66
C TRP A 67 15.54 9.72 5.57
N PHE A 68 14.64 9.07 4.82
CA PHE A 68 15.06 8.20 3.70
C PHE A 68 15.86 8.99 2.66
N PHE A 69 15.35 10.12 2.21
CA PHE A 69 16.07 10.97 1.25
C PHE A 69 17.39 11.52 1.83
N GLU A 70 17.37 11.96 3.08
CA GLU A 70 18.59 12.47 3.73
C GLU A 70 19.65 11.36 3.85
N ARG A 71 19.27 10.21 4.43
CA ARG A 71 20.22 9.17 4.79
C ARG A 71 20.68 8.35 3.58
N MET A 72 19.75 7.98 2.68
CA MET A 72 20.07 7.09 1.58
C MET A 72 20.61 7.81 0.35
N ILE A 73 20.42 9.12 0.25
CA ILE A 73 20.78 9.87 -0.94
C ILE A 73 21.73 11.03 -0.61
N LEU A 74 21.30 12.00 0.17
CA LEU A 74 22.10 13.21 0.39
C LEU A 74 23.43 12.91 1.10
N GLN A 75 23.40 12.13 2.16
CA GLN A 75 24.62 11.79 2.92
C GLN A 75 25.61 10.88 2.13
N GLU A 76 25.13 10.18 1.10
CA GLU A 76 25.95 9.29 0.30
C GLU A 76 26.47 9.93 -1.00
N TYR A 77 25.75 10.94 -1.53
CA TYR A 77 26.03 11.45 -2.88
C TYR A 77 26.21 12.98 -2.95
N ASP A 78 26.17 13.68 -1.82
CA ASP A 78 26.47 15.13 -1.74
C ASP A 78 27.46 15.41 -0.61
N ASP A 79 28.73 15.46 -0.95
CA ASP A 79 29.84 15.75 0.01
C ASP A 79 29.70 17.15 0.68
N THR A 80 28.88 18.02 0.15
CA THR A 80 28.63 19.38 0.70
C THR A 80 27.40 19.45 1.60
N TYR A 81 26.63 18.36 1.67
CA TYR A 81 25.40 18.31 2.47
C TYR A 81 25.70 18.33 3.97
N HIS A 82 24.97 19.16 4.69
CA HIS A 82 25.00 19.22 6.15
C HIS A 82 23.75 18.58 6.74
N VAL A 83 23.95 17.51 7.51
CA VAL A 83 22.88 16.77 8.22
C VAL A 83 22.09 17.74 9.10
N PHE A 84 20.77 17.71 8.99
CA PHE A 84 19.89 18.63 9.71
C PHE A 84 20.01 18.46 11.23
N ASP A 85 19.86 17.22 11.72
CA ASP A 85 20.07 16.85 13.12
C ASP A 85 20.55 15.39 13.21
N PRO A 86 21.77 15.11 13.71
CA PRO A 86 22.29 13.74 13.79
C PRO A 86 21.41 12.77 14.60
N VAL A 87 20.61 13.25 15.55
CA VAL A 87 19.70 12.43 16.37
C VAL A 87 18.54 11.89 15.53
N TYR A 88 18.18 12.58 14.44
CA TYR A 88 17.09 12.14 13.58
C TYR A 88 17.36 10.80 12.90
N ASN A 89 18.63 10.41 12.73
CA ASN A 89 18.97 9.07 12.27
C ASN A 89 18.46 7.98 13.21
N TYR A 90 18.53 8.20 14.52
CA TYR A 90 17.96 7.28 15.51
C TYR A 90 16.44 7.34 15.56
N LEU A 91 15.85 8.54 15.55
CA LEU A 91 14.41 8.73 15.74
C LEU A 91 13.58 8.24 14.57
N PHE A 92 14.09 8.40 13.34
CA PHE A 92 13.32 8.17 12.12
C PHE A 92 13.80 7.00 11.27
N ASN A 93 14.89 6.34 11.62
CA ASN A 93 15.19 4.98 11.13
C ASN A 93 14.09 4.02 11.61
N SER A 94 13.58 3.16 10.72
CA SER A 94 12.49 2.24 11.03
C SER A 94 12.97 0.85 11.41
N TYR A 95 13.76 0.23 10.54
CA TYR A 95 14.18 -1.17 10.66
C TYR A 95 15.53 -1.47 9.99
N TYR A 96 16.24 -0.46 9.52
CA TYR A 96 17.54 -0.64 8.86
C TYR A 96 18.63 -0.86 9.90
N ASN A 97 18.82 -2.14 10.31
CA ASN A 97 19.80 -2.52 11.33
C ASN A 97 21.24 -2.23 10.90
N SER A 98 21.55 -2.32 9.60
CA SER A 98 22.85 -2.00 9.03
C SER A 98 23.22 -0.52 9.15
N ILE A 99 22.24 0.38 9.24
CA ILE A 99 22.44 1.82 9.45
C ILE A 99 22.75 2.13 10.92
N GLY A 100 22.13 1.38 11.84
CA GLY A 100 22.35 1.56 13.28
C GLY A 100 21.08 1.39 14.13
N PRO A 101 21.16 1.75 15.42
CA PRO A 101 20.02 1.65 16.33
C PRO A 101 18.91 2.62 15.94
N TYR A 102 17.68 2.29 16.30
CA TYR A 102 16.50 3.10 16.00
C TYR A 102 15.49 3.11 17.15
N GLN A 103 14.62 4.12 17.16
CA GLN A 103 13.51 4.24 18.11
C GLN A 103 12.54 3.08 17.96
N PRO A 104 12.26 2.30 19.02
CA PRO A 104 11.32 1.18 18.93
C PRO A 104 9.93 1.61 18.44
N ARG A 105 9.33 0.82 17.53
CA ARG A 105 8.05 1.17 16.88
C ARG A 105 6.96 1.51 17.89
N HIS A 106 6.80 0.72 18.95
CA HIS A 106 5.77 0.92 19.96
C HIS A 106 5.97 2.17 20.83
N GLN A 107 7.09 2.89 20.68
CA GLN A 107 7.41 4.13 21.40
C GLN A 107 7.39 5.38 20.51
N ARG A 108 6.94 5.27 19.26
CA ARG A 108 6.88 6.44 18.34
C ARG A 108 5.90 7.50 18.84
N GLY A 109 4.82 7.11 19.51
CA GLY A 109 3.83 8.01 20.07
C GLY A 109 4.29 8.82 21.30
N VAL A 110 5.43 8.47 21.93
CA VAL A 110 5.96 9.27 23.05
C VAL A 110 6.82 10.46 22.58
N LEU A 111 7.10 10.56 21.30
CA LEU A 111 7.95 11.62 20.74
C LEU A 111 7.18 12.95 20.65
N SER A 112 7.08 13.69 21.75
CA SER A 112 6.58 15.08 21.73
C SER A 112 7.57 16.06 21.11
N ARG A 113 8.84 15.68 21.01
CA ARG A 113 9.92 16.38 20.30
C ARG A 113 10.64 15.40 19.36
N PRO A 114 11.02 15.87 18.15
CA PRO A 114 10.79 17.22 17.61
C PRO A 114 9.29 17.55 17.47
N THR A 115 8.95 18.84 17.42
CA THR A 115 7.59 19.30 17.15
C THR A 115 7.21 19.06 15.68
N VAL A 116 5.93 19.17 15.34
CA VAL A 116 5.49 19.15 13.93
C VAL A 116 6.21 20.22 13.11
N LYS A 117 6.35 21.42 13.68
CA LYS A 117 7.07 22.52 13.02
C LYS A 117 8.52 22.17 12.71
N ASP A 118 9.22 21.52 13.65
CA ASP A 118 10.62 21.09 13.45
C ASP A 118 10.71 20.04 12.34
N VAL A 119 9.76 19.10 12.28
CA VAL A 119 9.69 18.08 11.23
C VAL A 119 9.40 18.69 9.86
N ILE A 120 8.53 19.69 9.77
CA ILE A 120 8.28 20.40 8.51
C ILE A 120 9.53 21.18 8.07
N ALA A 121 10.22 21.86 8.98
CA ALA A 121 11.49 22.52 8.67
C ALA A 121 12.58 21.53 8.21
N TYR A 122 12.64 20.35 8.83
CA TYR A 122 13.50 19.26 8.39
C TYR A 122 13.17 18.82 6.96
N ARG A 123 11.87 18.63 6.66
CA ARG A 123 11.40 18.25 5.33
C ARG A 123 11.78 19.29 4.28
N GLU A 124 11.55 20.57 4.53
CA GLU A 124 11.90 21.67 3.63
C GLU A 124 13.40 21.73 3.34
N HIS A 125 14.24 21.56 4.37
CA HIS A 125 15.69 21.51 4.23
C HIS A 125 16.15 20.39 3.31
N VAL A 126 15.63 19.18 3.51
CA VAL A 126 15.97 17.99 2.71
C VAL A 126 15.43 18.13 1.28
N ASP A 127 14.21 18.63 1.10
CA ASP A 127 13.60 18.80 -0.22
C ASP A 127 14.41 19.75 -1.11
N GLN A 128 14.86 20.90 -0.55
CA GLN A 128 15.71 21.84 -1.26
C GLN A 128 17.05 21.21 -1.65
N ALA A 129 17.65 20.41 -0.75
CA ALA A 129 18.90 19.73 -1.02
C ALA A 129 18.77 18.68 -2.13
N VAL A 130 17.71 17.85 -2.10
CA VAL A 130 17.44 16.86 -3.15
C VAL A 130 17.22 17.52 -4.51
N LEU A 131 16.41 18.58 -4.57
CA LEU A 131 16.19 19.31 -5.82
C LEU A 131 17.47 19.99 -6.35
N THR A 132 18.34 20.42 -5.45
CA THR A 132 19.66 20.95 -5.83
C THR A 132 20.55 19.84 -6.36
N LEU A 133 20.58 18.68 -5.67
CA LEU A 133 21.33 17.51 -6.06
C LEU A 133 20.92 17.02 -7.46
N LEU A 134 19.62 16.95 -7.78
CA LEU A 134 19.13 16.54 -9.09
C LEU A 134 19.58 17.46 -10.23
N ARG A 135 19.71 18.77 -9.98
CA ARG A 135 20.10 19.76 -11.00
C ARG A 135 21.60 19.84 -11.26
N GLN A 136 22.43 19.20 -10.46
CA GLN A 136 23.89 19.26 -10.64
C GLN A 136 24.29 18.31 -11.79
N GLU A 137 25.13 18.81 -12.70
CA GLU A 137 25.75 17.99 -13.74
C GLU A 137 26.75 17.00 -13.14
N ARG A 138 26.64 15.73 -13.52
CA ARG A 138 27.48 14.63 -13.05
C ARG A 138 27.80 13.64 -14.17
N GLU A 139 28.70 12.73 -13.88
CA GLU A 139 28.90 11.54 -14.71
C GLU A 139 27.57 10.77 -14.83
N THR A 140 27.21 10.37 -16.05
CA THR A 140 25.91 9.74 -16.39
C THR A 140 25.59 8.53 -15.52
N ALA A 141 26.59 7.69 -15.20
CA ALA A 141 26.38 6.51 -14.37
C ALA A 141 25.97 6.89 -12.92
N LEU A 142 26.59 7.90 -12.35
CA LEU A 142 26.27 8.39 -11.01
C LEU A 142 24.90 9.08 -11.00
N GLN A 143 24.61 9.87 -12.04
CA GLN A 143 23.31 10.51 -12.20
C GLN A 143 22.17 9.47 -12.23
N GLN A 144 22.31 8.39 -12.98
CA GLN A 144 21.32 7.30 -13.04
C GLN A 144 21.10 6.62 -11.69
N VAL A 145 22.14 6.42 -10.90
CA VAL A 145 22.03 5.86 -9.54
C VAL A 145 21.21 6.78 -8.64
N ILE A 146 21.48 8.08 -8.67
CA ILE A 146 20.76 9.07 -7.87
C ILE A 146 19.29 9.12 -8.29
N GLU A 147 19.00 9.14 -9.59
CA GLU A 147 17.64 9.15 -10.12
C GLU A 147 16.85 7.91 -9.70
N GLN A 148 17.45 6.72 -9.75
CA GLN A 148 16.83 5.48 -9.29
C GLN A 148 16.55 5.51 -7.78
N LEU A 149 17.44 6.05 -6.97
CA LEU A 149 17.25 6.18 -5.52
C LEU A 149 16.18 7.22 -5.18
N VAL A 150 16.13 8.34 -5.91
CA VAL A 150 15.06 9.33 -5.75
C VAL A 150 13.71 8.72 -6.15
N GLU A 151 13.63 8.00 -7.27
CA GLU A 151 12.41 7.28 -7.66
C GLU A 151 11.98 6.28 -6.57
N MET A 152 12.89 5.48 -6.03
CA MET A 152 12.60 4.57 -4.91
C MET A 152 12.10 5.33 -3.68
N GLY A 153 12.70 6.46 -3.34
CA GLY A 153 12.25 7.31 -2.23
C GLY A 153 10.83 7.85 -2.43
N LEU A 154 10.47 8.21 -3.66
CA LEU A 154 9.11 8.64 -4.02
C LEU A 154 8.11 7.50 -3.88
N GLN A 155 8.44 6.31 -4.36
CA GLN A 155 7.62 5.11 -4.20
C GLN A 155 7.47 4.73 -2.72
N HIS A 156 8.52 4.86 -1.92
CA HIS A 156 8.48 4.69 -0.47
C HIS A 156 7.57 5.72 0.21
N GLU A 157 7.64 6.98 -0.20
CA GLU A 157 6.75 8.01 0.34
C GLU A 157 5.28 7.76 -0.01
N GLN A 158 5.00 7.26 -1.21
CA GLN A 158 3.64 6.87 -1.61
C GLN A 158 3.09 5.71 -0.77
N GLN A 159 3.93 4.74 -0.35
CA GLN A 159 3.52 3.76 0.66
C GLN A 159 3.17 4.42 1.99
N HIS A 160 3.96 5.41 2.42
CA HIS A 160 3.69 6.14 3.66
C HIS A 160 2.47 7.07 3.58
N GLN A 161 2.09 7.56 2.41
CA GLN A 161 0.82 8.28 2.20
C GLN A 161 -0.37 7.37 2.50
N GLU A 162 -0.36 6.15 2.02
CA GLU A 162 -1.37 5.14 2.38
C GLU A 162 -1.35 4.83 3.88
N LEU A 163 -0.16 4.58 4.46
CA LEU A 163 -0.02 4.29 5.89
C LEU A 163 -0.52 5.44 6.77
N ILE A 164 -0.35 6.71 6.38
CA ILE A 164 -0.89 7.86 7.12
C ILE A 164 -2.42 7.74 7.23
N LEU A 165 -3.12 7.49 6.13
CA LEU A 165 -4.58 7.37 6.13
C LEU A 165 -5.06 6.15 6.91
N MET A 166 -4.36 5.02 6.79
CA MET A 166 -4.63 3.80 7.56
C MET A 166 -4.49 4.04 9.07
N ASP A 167 -3.37 4.64 9.47
CA ASP A 167 -3.01 4.82 10.87
C ASP A 167 -3.87 5.92 11.53
N VAL A 168 -4.17 7.01 10.82
CA VAL A 168 -5.12 8.04 11.25
C VAL A 168 -6.51 7.46 11.44
N LYS A 169 -7.02 6.66 10.50
CA LYS A 169 -8.32 5.99 10.65
C LYS A 169 -8.37 5.13 11.89
N TYR A 170 -7.31 4.35 12.18
CA TYR A 170 -7.25 3.51 13.36
C TYR A 170 -7.19 4.34 14.65
N ASN A 171 -6.36 5.38 14.68
CA ASN A 171 -6.25 6.28 15.82
C ASN A 171 -7.58 6.98 16.15
N PHE A 172 -8.29 7.45 15.12
CA PHE A 172 -9.58 8.12 15.28
C PHE A 172 -10.69 7.16 15.69
N PHE A 173 -10.69 5.92 15.21
CA PHE A 173 -11.63 4.90 15.65
C PHE A 173 -11.49 4.53 17.13
N THR A 174 -10.29 4.61 17.69
CA THR A 174 -10.06 4.34 19.12
C THR A 174 -10.43 5.52 20.02
N ASN A 175 -10.67 6.71 19.44
CA ASN A 175 -11.17 7.87 20.17
C ASN A 175 -12.69 7.70 20.38
N PRO A 176 -13.21 7.79 21.62
CA PRO A 176 -14.65 7.66 21.88
C PRO A 176 -15.54 8.68 21.15
N LEU A 177 -14.97 9.80 20.68
CA LEU A 177 -15.68 10.82 19.92
C LEU A 177 -15.83 10.43 18.44
N LEU A 178 -15.10 9.42 17.96
CA LEU A 178 -15.07 8.96 16.57
C LEU A 178 -14.91 10.14 15.57
N PRO A 179 -13.87 10.97 15.71
CA PRO A 179 -13.71 12.15 14.88
C PRO A 179 -13.53 11.76 13.40
N ALA A 180 -14.09 12.57 12.50
CA ALA A 180 -13.86 12.42 11.07
C ALA A 180 -12.51 13.06 10.68
N TYR A 181 -11.77 12.40 9.79
CA TYR A 181 -10.56 12.96 9.19
C TYR A 181 -10.90 14.08 8.20
N GLN A 182 -12.00 13.92 7.44
CA GLN A 182 -12.50 14.95 6.54
C GLN A 182 -14.03 15.04 6.68
N THR A 183 -14.54 16.26 6.62
CA THR A 183 -15.99 16.52 6.67
C THR A 183 -16.59 16.78 5.29
N ARG A 184 -15.75 16.73 4.25
CA ARG A 184 -16.20 16.99 2.88
C ARG A 184 -17.09 15.85 2.42
N GLN A 185 -18.33 16.15 2.07
CA GLN A 185 -19.18 15.23 1.31
C GLN A 185 -18.57 15.12 -0.10
N VAL A 186 -17.68 14.15 -0.27
CA VAL A 186 -17.32 13.69 -1.61
C VAL A 186 -18.56 12.95 -2.10
N GLU A 187 -19.16 13.40 -3.20
CA GLU A 187 -20.21 12.61 -3.84
C GLU A 187 -19.66 11.19 -4.08
N ARG A 188 -20.14 10.25 -3.27
CA ARG A 188 -19.74 8.85 -3.44
C ARG A 188 -20.19 8.40 -4.82
N ARG A 189 -19.23 8.05 -5.66
CA ARG A 189 -19.54 7.42 -6.93
C ARG A 189 -20.17 6.06 -6.61
N GLY A 190 -21.49 5.95 -6.86
CA GLY A 190 -22.18 4.66 -6.87
C GLY A 190 -23.13 4.43 -5.69
N THR A 191 -24.36 4.88 -5.83
CA THR A 191 -25.52 4.22 -5.23
C THR A 191 -25.96 2.99 -6.06
N ALA A 192 -25.16 2.60 -7.05
CA ALA A 192 -25.42 1.46 -7.91
C ALA A 192 -25.27 0.15 -7.14
N GLN A 193 -26.13 -0.80 -7.42
CA GLN A 193 -25.97 -2.17 -6.94
C GLN A 193 -24.79 -2.83 -7.66
N SER A 194 -23.93 -3.50 -6.91
CA SER A 194 -22.91 -4.36 -7.50
C SER A 194 -23.55 -5.51 -8.30
N PRO A 195 -23.02 -5.87 -9.47
CA PRO A 195 -23.55 -6.98 -10.25
C PRO A 195 -23.49 -8.30 -9.44
N PRO A 196 -24.31 -9.31 -9.75
CA PRO A 196 -24.23 -10.62 -9.13
C PRO A 196 -22.81 -11.18 -9.20
N LEU A 197 -22.38 -11.88 -8.13
CA LEU A 197 -21.09 -12.57 -8.12
C LEU A 197 -21.13 -13.74 -9.07
N THR A 198 -20.32 -13.71 -10.11
CA THR A 198 -20.13 -14.81 -11.07
C THR A 198 -18.65 -15.13 -11.19
N PHE A 199 -18.29 -16.14 -11.98
CA PHE A 199 -16.91 -16.60 -12.12
C PHE A 199 -16.53 -16.67 -13.59
N THR A 200 -15.34 -16.18 -13.90
CA THR A 200 -14.70 -16.32 -15.21
C THR A 200 -13.66 -17.44 -15.16
N ARG A 201 -13.69 -18.31 -16.16
CA ARG A 201 -12.76 -19.45 -16.27
C ARG A 201 -11.49 -19.05 -16.99
N PHE A 202 -10.38 -19.59 -16.51
CA PHE A 202 -9.03 -19.41 -17.05
C PHE A 202 -8.38 -20.78 -17.20
N GLU A 203 -7.82 -21.06 -18.38
CA GLU A 203 -7.21 -22.36 -18.69
C GLU A 203 -5.85 -22.55 -17.99
N GLY A 204 -5.25 -21.49 -17.49
CA GLY A 204 -3.95 -21.56 -16.83
C GLY A 204 -2.81 -21.94 -17.78
N GLY A 205 -2.01 -22.93 -17.38
CA GLY A 205 -0.84 -23.40 -18.10
C GLY A 205 0.46 -22.77 -17.61
N LEU A 206 1.50 -22.79 -18.45
CA LEU A 206 2.79 -22.19 -18.13
C LEU A 206 2.75 -20.69 -18.38
N VAL A 207 2.87 -19.90 -17.31
CA VAL A 207 2.81 -18.43 -17.33
C VAL A 207 4.09 -17.80 -16.80
N GLU A 208 4.32 -16.53 -17.11
CA GLU A 208 5.41 -15.71 -16.56
C GLU A 208 4.86 -14.74 -15.53
N ILE A 209 5.45 -14.75 -14.35
CA ILE A 209 5.09 -13.95 -13.16
C ILE A 209 6.29 -13.12 -12.74
N GLY A 210 6.04 -11.89 -12.27
CA GLY A 210 7.07 -10.94 -11.83
C GLY A 210 7.30 -9.83 -12.84
N HIS A 211 7.98 -8.76 -12.41
CA HIS A 211 8.22 -7.58 -13.23
C HIS A 211 9.32 -7.81 -14.25
N GLU A 212 9.04 -7.45 -15.50
CA GLU A 212 10.00 -7.38 -16.60
C GLU A 212 9.78 -6.08 -17.39
N GLY A 213 10.86 -5.42 -17.76
CA GLY A 213 10.79 -4.26 -18.65
C GLY A 213 11.20 -2.94 -18.02
N ALA A 214 10.75 -1.86 -18.64
CA ALA A 214 11.04 -0.49 -18.21
C ALA A 214 10.12 -0.05 -17.07
N GLY A 215 10.59 0.91 -16.28
CA GLY A 215 9.85 1.50 -15.18
C GLY A 215 10.30 0.97 -13.83
N PHE A 216 9.71 1.53 -12.79
CA PHE A 216 10.03 1.15 -11.41
C PHE A 216 9.32 -0.14 -11.00
N ALA A 217 10.07 -1.01 -10.32
CA ALA A 217 9.55 -2.13 -9.53
C ALA A 217 10.40 -2.30 -8.27
N PHE A 218 9.77 -2.78 -7.20
CA PHE A 218 10.51 -3.18 -6.01
C PHE A 218 11.25 -4.51 -6.25
N ASP A 219 12.30 -4.76 -5.46
CA ASP A 219 13.11 -5.98 -5.53
C ASP A 219 12.28 -7.26 -5.35
N ASN A 220 11.21 -7.19 -4.56
CA ASN A 220 10.31 -8.31 -4.29
C ASN A 220 9.40 -8.71 -5.48
N GLU A 221 9.36 -7.87 -6.52
CA GLU A 221 8.60 -8.14 -7.75
C GLU A 221 9.42 -8.90 -8.79
N SER A 222 10.72 -9.09 -8.56
CA SER A 222 11.69 -9.65 -9.51
C SER A 222 12.41 -10.87 -8.96
N PRO A 223 13.00 -11.70 -9.82
CA PRO A 223 12.94 -11.68 -11.29
C PRO A 223 11.65 -12.29 -11.84
N VAL A 224 11.39 -12.04 -13.13
CA VAL A 224 10.40 -12.83 -13.87
C VAL A 224 10.76 -14.30 -13.81
N HIS A 225 9.76 -15.12 -13.55
CA HIS A 225 9.91 -16.57 -13.45
C HIS A 225 8.68 -17.28 -13.99
N LYS A 226 8.86 -18.54 -14.35
CA LYS A 226 7.78 -19.39 -14.85
C LYS A 226 7.02 -20.02 -13.69
N ALA A 227 5.70 -19.95 -13.75
CA ALA A 227 4.76 -20.62 -12.87
C ALA A 227 3.79 -21.48 -13.69
N TRP A 228 3.41 -22.63 -13.15
CA TRP A 228 2.33 -23.43 -13.70
C TRP A 228 1.04 -23.11 -12.95
N LEU A 229 -0.01 -22.79 -13.70
CA LEU A 229 -1.35 -22.60 -13.15
C LEU A 229 -2.23 -23.75 -13.64
N GLU A 230 -2.88 -24.47 -12.72
CA GLU A 230 -3.97 -25.36 -13.09
C GLU A 230 -5.17 -24.55 -13.61
N PRO A 231 -6.08 -25.13 -14.40
CA PRO A 231 -7.32 -24.46 -14.77
C PRO A 231 -8.08 -23.99 -13.53
N PHE A 232 -8.52 -22.75 -13.51
CA PHE A 232 -9.20 -22.13 -12.37
C PHE A 232 -10.31 -21.19 -12.79
N GLU A 233 -11.17 -20.86 -11.86
CA GLU A 233 -12.12 -19.76 -12.02
C GLU A 233 -11.87 -18.65 -11.02
N LEU A 234 -12.08 -17.42 -11.45
CA LEU A 234 -11.91 -16.23 -10.63
C LEU A 234 -13.22 -15.45 -10.57
N ALA A 235 -13.59 -14.99 -9.38
CA ALA A 235 -14.75 -14.15 -9.18
C ALA A 235 -14.65 -12.86 -9.98
N THR A 236 -15.74 -12.47 -10.63
CA THR A 236 -15.80 -11.31 -11.53
C THR A 236 -15.66 -9.97 -10.80
N ARG A 237 -15.77 -9.96 -9.46
CA ARG A 237 -15.57 -8.81 -8.58
C ARG A 237 -15.17 -9.25 -7.15
N PRO A 238 -14.71 -8.33 -6.31
CA PRO A 238 -14.53 -8.58 -4.87
C PRO A 238 -15.84 -8.95 -4.17
N VAL A 239 -15.73 -9.63 -3.02
CA VAL A 239 -16.86 -9.92 -2.11
C VAL A 239 -17.39 -8.62 -1.51
N THR A 240 -18.72 -8.46 -1.46
CA THR A 240 -19.39 -7.27 -0.93
C THR A 240 -19.70 -7.38 0.57
N ASN A 241 -20.02 -6.24 1.19
CA ASN A 241 -20.50 -6.18 2.57
C ASN A 241 -21.75 -7.04 2.77
N ARG A 242 -22.68 -7.04 1.81
CA ARG A 242 -23.91 -7.88 1.83
C ARG A 242 -23.59 -9.36 1.93
N GLU A 243 -22.67 -9.81 1.10
CA GLU A 243 -22.27 -11.23 1.05
C GLU A 243 -21.51 -11.62 2.32
N PHE A 244 -20.62 -10.76 2.81
CA PHE A 244 -19.92 -11.02 4.06
C PHE A 244 -20.84 -10.99 5.29
N MET A 245 -21.86 -10.14 5.28
CA MET A 245 -22.88 -10.11 6.33
C MET A 245 -23.66 -11.43 6.41
N ALA A 246 -23.96 -12.08 5.27
CA ALA A 246 -24.57 -13.39 5.27
C ALA A 246 -23.71 -14.47 5.96
N PHE A 247 -22.39 -14.41 5.83
CA PHE A 247 -21.44 -15.24 6.58
C PHE A 247 -21.54 -15.00 8.10
N ILE A 248 -21.61 -13.72 8.51
CA ILE A 248 -21.77 -13.36 9.93
C ILE A 248 -23.09 -13.90 10.46
N GLU A 249 -24.20 -13.69 9.75
CA GLU A 249 -25.55 -14.14 10.14
C GLU A 249 -25.70 -15.66 10.17
N ALA A 250 -24.94 -16.37 9.34
CA ALA A 250 -24.85 -17.82 9.38
C ALA A 250 -24.01 -18.36 10.58
N GLY A 251 -23.50 -17.48 11.44
CA GLY A 251 -22.66 -17.88 12.58
C GLY A 251 -21.22 -18.22 12.21
N GLY A 252 -20.71 -17.69 11.08
CA GLY A 252 -19.40 -18.03 10.56
C GLY A 252 -18.23 -17.76 11.52
N TYR A 253 -18.36 -16.78 12.40
CA TYR A 253 -17.34 -16.48 13.43
C TYR A 253 -17.31 -17.47 14.59
N GLU A 254 -18.34 -18.32 14.76
CA GLU A 254 -18.45 -19.32 15.82
C GLU A 254 -18.19 -20.75 15.34
N GLN A 255 -18.15 -20.99 14.02
CA GLN A 255 -18.01 -22.30 13.39
C GLN A 255 -16.54 -22.58 13.05
N ALA A 256 -15.84 -23.29 13.94
CA ALA A 256 -14.39 -23.54 13.85
C ALA A 256 -13.96 -24.25 12.55
N GLU A 257 -14.84 -25.01 11.92
CA GLU A 257 -14.56 -25.77 10.70
C GLU A 257 -14.21 -24.90 9.48
N HIS A 258 -14.59 -23.63 9.48
CA HIS A 258 -14.25 -22.70 8.40
C HIS A 258 -12.88 -22.07 8.56
N TRP A 259 -12.32 -22.08 9.78
CA TRP A 259 -11.13 -21.33 10.12
C TRP A 259 -9.84 -22.15 10.09
N LEU A 260 -8.77 -21.49 9.70
CA LEU A 260 -7.43 -21.98 10.02
C LEU A 260 -7.21 -21.94 11.54
N SER A 261 -6.41 -22.86 12.10
CA SER A 261 -6.19 -22.99 13.54
C SER A 261 -5.84 -21.68 14.22
N ASP A 262 -4.82 -20.97 13.70
CA ASP A 262 -4.36 -19.70 14.27
C ASP A 262 -5.42 -18.62 14.09
N GLY A 263 -6.17 -18.64 12.99
CA GLY A 263 -7.27 -17.73 12.71
C GLY A 263 -8.39 -17.85 13.74
N PHE A 264 -8.85 -19.07 14.04
CA PHE A 264 -9.89 -19.32 15.04
C PHE A 264 -9.42 -18.92 16.44
N GLN A 265 -8.15 -19.17 16.75
CA GLN A 265 -7.56 -18.75 18.03
C GLN A 265 -7.58 -17.21 18.16
N VAL A 266 -7.14 -16.48 17.14
CA VAL A 266 -7.15 -15.01 17.12
C VAL A 266 -8.57 -14.46 17.27
N VAL A 267 -9.52 -14.95 16.48
CA VAL A 267 -10.93 -14.54 16.52
C VAL A 267 -11.52 -14.72 17.90
N THR A 268 -11.26 -15.87 18.54
CA THR A 268 -11.75 -16.18 19.89
C THR A 268 -11.09 -15.29 20.94
N GLN A 269 -9.77 -15.12 20.91
CA GLN A 269 -9.03 -14.30 21.86
C GLN A 269 -9.37 -12.82 21.76
N GLN A 270 -9.53 -12.31 20.55
CA GLN A 270 -9.84 -10.91 20.26
C GLN A 270 -11.34 -10.63 20.22
N GLN A 271 -12.16 -11.67 20.38
CA GLN A 271 -13.62 -11.60 20.34
C GLN A 271 -14.17 -10.91 19.07
N TRP A 272 -13.56 -11.21 17.92
CA TRP A 272 -14.04 -10.68 16.67
C TRP A 272 -15.39 -11.27 16.28
N LYS A 273 -16.29 -10.42 15.77
CA LYS A 273 -17.64 -10.80 15.33
C LYS A 273 -18.04 -10.18 13.99
N ALA A 274 -17.19 -9.31 13.47
CA ALA A 274 -17.39 -8.58 12.22
C ALA A 274 -16.04 -8.00 11.74
N PRO A 275 -15.93 -7.50 10.50
CA PRO A 275 -14.80 -6.72 10.02
C PRO A 275 -14.47 -5.55 10.95
N LEU A 276 -13.21 -5.14 10.99
CA LEU A 276 -12.80 -3.97 11.78
C LEU A 276 -13.58 -2.72 11.31
N TYR A 277 -13.94 -1.84 12.23
CA TYR A 277 -14.74 -0.63 12.02
C TYR A 277 -16.24 -0.82 11.82
N TRP A 278 -16.74 -2.06 11.68
CA TRP A 278 -18.19 -2.28 11.71
C TRP A 278 -18.72 -2.18 13.13
N MET A 279 -19.82 -1.47 13.29
CA MET A 279 -20.49 -1.25 14.57
C MET A 279 -21.98 -1.58 14.43
N LYS A 280 -22.53 -2.17 15.47
CA LYS A 280 -23.97 -2.50 15.52
C LYS A 280 -24.63 -1.66 16.61
N ASP A 281 -25.66 -0.95 16.27
CA ASP A 281 -26.42 -0.17 17.24
C ASP A 281 -27.36 -1.03 18.10
N GLN A 282 -28.08 -0.39 19.03
CA GLN A 282 -29.04 -1.08 19.90
C GLN A 282 -30.25 -1.63 19.16
N GLN A 283 -30.60 -1.09 18.00
CA GLN A 283 -31.65 -1.53 17.12
C GLN A 283 -31.24 -2.73 16.26
N GLY A 284 -29.94 -2.97 16.15
CA GLY A 284 -29.36 -4.04 15.36
C GLY A 284 -28.91 -3.61 13.97
N ASP A 285 -28.97 -2.31 13.67
CA ASP A 285 -28.52 -1.76 12.40
C ASP A 285 -27.00 -1.60 12.35
N TRP A 286 -26.42 -1.93 11.20
CA TRP A 286 -24.99 -1.85 10.97
C TRP A 286 -24.56 -0.48 10.46
N SER A 287 -23.54 0.06 11.09
CA SER A 287 -22.77 1.23 10.66
C SER A 287 -21.30 0.90 10.53
N ILE A 288 -20.55 1.76 9.85
CA ILE A 288 -19.11 1.63 9.65
C ILE A 288 -18.42 2.95 9.97
N PHE A 289 -17.28 2.88 10.66
CA PHE A 289 -16.40 4.03 10.80
C PHE A 289 -15.52 4.20 9.56
N THR A 290 -15.60 5.37 8.93
CA THR A 290 -14.83 5.77 7.74
C THR A 290 -13.95 6.97 8.05
N LEU A 291 -13.12 7.41 7.09
CA LEU A 291 -12.39 8.67 7.20
C LEU A 291 -13.32 9.90 7.16
N ASN A 292 -14.60 9.72 6.78
CA ASN A 292 -15.63 10.78 6.89
C ASN A 292 -16.46 10.69 8.20
N GLY A 293 -16.05 9.85 9.15
CA GLY A 293 -16.78 9.57 10.38
C GLY A 293 -17.64 8.32 10.30
N VAL A 294 -18.67 8.24 11.15
CA VAL A 294 -19.59 7.10 11.21
C VAL A 294 -20.67 7.24 10.15
N GLU A 295 -20.86 6.18 9.36
CA GLU A 295 -21.85 6.16 8.27
C GLU A 295 -22.62 4.83 8.27
N PRO A 296 -23.86 4.80 7.73
CA PRO A 296 -24.56 3.54 7.51
C PRO A 296 -23.76 2.61 6.61
N LEU A 297 -23.72 1.32 6.96
CA LEU A 297 -23.03 0.31 6.16
C LEU A 297 -23.67 0.18 4.77
N GLN A 298 -22.90 0.40 3.73
CA GLN A 298 -23.35 0.24 2.34
C GLN A 298 -23.15 -1.21 1.89
N LEU A 299 -24.22 -1.90 1.56
CA LEU A 299 -24.21 -3.33 1.36
C LEU A 299 -23.50 -3.79 0.08
N ASP A 300 -23.49 -2.96 -0.93
CA ASP A 300 -22.93 -3.31 -2.26
C ASP A 300 -21.48 -2.87 -2.47
N GLU A 301 -20.87 -2.23 -1.47
CA GLU A 301 -19.42 -1.93 -1.47
C GLU A 301 -18.60 -3.20 -1.18
N PRO A 302 -17.37 -3.32 -1.72
CA PRO A 302 -16.45 -4.35 -1.34
C PRO A 302 -16.24 -4.40 0.18
N VAL A 303 -16.28 -5.60 0.77
CA VAL A 303 -15.93 -5.74 2.19
C VAL A 303 -14.47 -5.33 2.39
N CYS A 304 -14.25 -4.48 3.39
CA CYS A 304 -12.95 -3.92 3.70
C CYS A 304 -12.58 -4.12 5.17
N HIS A 305 -11.28 -4.06 5.47
CA HIS A 305 -10.75 -4.23 6.82
C HIS A 305 -10.99 -5.62 7.41
N VAL A 306 -10.83 -6.63 6.57
CA VAL A 306 -10.81 -8.04 6.94
C VAL A 306 -9.36 -8.55 6.98
N SER A 307 -9.08 -9.47 7.90
CA SER A 307 -7.82 -10.20 7.96
C SER A 307 -7.76 -11.29 6.89
N PHE A 308 -6.58 -11.84 6.64
CA PHE A 308 -6.44 -13.03 5.81
C PHE A 308 -7.29 -14.20 6.34
N TYR A 309 -7.34 -14.37 7.66
CA TYR A 309 -8.11 -15.43 8.28
C TYR A 309 -9.61 -15.30 8.05
N GLU A 310 -10.16 -14.08 8.10
CA GLU A 310 -11.56 -13.80 7.79
C GLU A 310 -11.87 -14.07 6.31
N ALA A 311 -10.98 -13.66 5.42
CA ALA A 311 -11.11 -13.88 3.98
C ALA A 311 -11.05 -15.39 3.63
N ASP A 312 -10.12 -16.15 4.23
CA ASP A 312 -10.01 -17.60 4.04
C ASP A 312 -11.23 -18.35 4.61
N ALA A 313 -11.68 -17.96 5.82
CA ALA A 313 -12.85 -18.57 6.45
C ALA A 313 -14.13 -18.37 5.63
N TYR A 314 -14.35 -17.14 5.14
CA TYR A 314 -15.45 -16.84 4.22
C TYR A 314 -15.36 -17.70 2.95
N SER A 315 -14.16 -17.79 2.36
CA SER A 315 -13.97 -18.57 1.14
C SER A 315 -14.33 -20.04 1.34
N ARG A 316 -13.92 -20.66 2.45
CA ARG A 316 -14.27 -22.04 2.81
C ARG A 316 -15.76 -22.21 3.06
N TRP A 317 -16.40 -21.26 3.74
CA TRP A 317 -17.86 -21.27 3.95
C TRP A 317 -18.62 -21.27 2.63
N CYS A 318 -18.13 -20.57 1.61
CA CYS A 318 -18.70 -20.56 0.25
C CYS A 318 -18.33 -21.81 -0.59
N GLY A 319 -17.51 -22.75 -0.08
CA GLY A 319 -16.98 -23.85 -0.87
C GLY A 319 -16.02 -23.40 -1.98
N LYS A 320 -15.31 -22.29 -1.75
CA LYS A 320 -14.33 -21.67 -2.65
C LYS A 320 -12.99 -21.51 -1.92
N ARG A 321 -12.03 -20.83 -2.56
CA ARG A 321 -10.74 -20.46 -2.00
C ARG A 321 -10.36 -19.03 -2.38
N LEU A 322 -9.30 -18.51 -1.77
CA LEU A 322 -8.62 -17.31 -2.27
C LEU A 322 -7.80 -17.65 -3.52
N PRO A 323 -7.60 -16.73 -4.46
CA PRO A 323 -6.65 -16.90 -5.54
C PRO A 323 -5.22 -16.95 -5.00
N THR A 324 -4.34 -17.69 -5.67
CA THR A 324 -2.90 -17.51 -5.48
C THR A 324 -2.45 -16.17 -6.05
N GLU A 325 -1.30 -15.63 -5.61
CA GLU A 325 -0.77 -14.39 -6.18
C GLU A 325 -0.45 -14.53 -7.67
N ALA A 326 -0.08 -15.73 -8.13
CA ALA A 326 0.19 -15.98 -9.53
C ALA A 326 -1.08 -15.99 -10.39
N GLU A 327 -2.16 -16.59 -9.90
CA GLU A 327 -3.48 -16.51 -10.56
C GLU A 327 -3.99 -15.08 -10.63
N TRP A 328 -3.85 -14.35 -9.54
CA TRP A 328 -4.24 -12.93 -9.49
C TRP A 328 -3.45 -12.09 -10.49
N GLU A 329 -2.11 -12.22 -10.51
CA GLU A 329 -1.24 -11.47 -11.43
C GLU A 329 -1.51 -11.82 -12.89
N TYR A 330 -1.69 -13.12 -13.18
CA TYR A 330 -2.02 -13.60 -14.53
C TYR A 330 -3.27 -12.92 -15.08
N VAL A 331 -4.32 -12.78 -14.27
CA VAL A 331 -5.55 -12.06 -14.68
C VAL A 331 -5.35 -10.55 -14.65
N GLY A 332 -4.70 -10.00 -13.61
CA GLY A 332 -4.45 -8.57 -13.45
C GLY A 332 -3.66 -7.94 -14.59
N ARG A 333 -2.82 -8.73 -15.30
CA ARG A 333 -2.11 -8.29 -16.51
C ARG A 333 -2.99 -8.16 -17.74
N GLN A 334 -4.20 -8.72 -17.72
CA GLN A 334 -5.14 -8.77 -18.85
C GLN A 334 -6.25 -7.73 -18.75
N VAL A 335 -6.31 -6.98 -17.65
CA VAL A 335 -7.31 -5.95 -17.41
C VAL A 335 -6.66 -4.58 -17.26
N ASP A 336 -7.44 -3.52 -17.48
CA ASP A 336 -6.97 -2.15 -17.30
C ASP A 336 -6.68 -1.85 -15.83
N GLN A 337 -5.55 -1.18 -15.57
CA GLN A 337 -5.15 -0.77 -14.22
C GLN A 337 -5.88 0.51 -13.77
N GLN A 338 -7.17 0.58 -14.02
CA GLN A 338 -8.02 1.67 -13.57
C GLN A 338 -8.86 1.24 -12.37
N GLY A 339 -9.05 2.16 -11.42
CA GLY A 339 -9.79 1.86 -10.21
C GLY A 339 -10.05 3.08 -9.34
N ASN A 340 -10.66 2.84 -8.20
CA ASN A 340 -10.87 3.83 -7.16
C ASN A 340 -9.60 3.92 -6.30
N PHE A 341 -8.77 4.93 -6.59
CA PHE A 341 -7.51 5.21 -5.92
C PHE A 341 -7.55 6.52 -5.11
N MET A 342 -6.45 6.85 -4.45
CA MET A 342 -6.28 8.02 -3.58
C MET A 342 -6.75 9.33 -4.24
N GLU A 343 -6.49 9.51 -5.52
CA GLU A 343 -6.79 10.72 -6.28
C GLU A 343 -8.30 11.01 -6.37
N GLN A 344 -9.16 10.00 -6.13
CA GLN A 344 -10.61 10.19 -6.08
C GLN A 344 -11.04 10.96 -4.81
N GLY A 345 -10.20 10.97 -3.76
CA GLY A 345 -10.42 11.71 -2.52
C GLY A 345 -11.54 11.18 -1.62
N SER A 346 -12.19 10.06 -1.99
CA SER A 346 -13.23 9.43 -1.15
C SER A 346 -12.64 8.63 0.01
N TYR A 347 -11.44 8.07 -0.19
CA TYR A 347 -10.74 7.21 0.76
C TYR A 347 -11.61 6.09 1.33
N HIS A 348 -12.51 5.58 0.49
CA HIS A 348 -13.46 4.53 0.84
C HIS A 348 -13.79 3.68 -0.39
N PRO A 349 -13.95 2.34 -0.25
CA PRO A 349 -14.39 1.50 -1.35
C PRO A 349 -15.76 1.93 -1.90
N VAL A 350 -15.97 1.69 -3.19
CA VAL A 350 -17.25 1.98 -3.86
C VAL A 350 -17.80 0.72 -4.53
N PRO A 351 -19.13 0.61 -4.73
CA PRO A 351 -19.71 -0.51 -5.44
C PRO A 351 -19.08 -0.68 -6.83
N VAL A 352 -18.70 -1.90 -7.16
CA VAL A 352 -18.15 -2.23 -8.48
C VAL A 352 -19.22 -2.00 -9.53
N GLN A 353 -18.93 -1.17 -10.53
CA GLN A 353 -19.81 -0.99 -11.68
C GLN A 353 -19.48 -2.06 -12.74
N ASP A 354 -20.49 -2.50 -13.46
CA ASP A 354 -20.29 -3.42 -14.59
C ASP A 354 -19.57 -2.66 -15.73
N ALA A 355 -18.33 -2.99 -15.95
CA ALA A 355 -17.43 -2.32 -16.89
C ALA A 355 -17.27 -3.08 -18.22
N ASN A 356 -18.14 -4.05 -18.54
CA ASN A 356 -18.03 -4.90 -19.72
C ASN A 356 -16.70 -5.70 -19.81
N GLN A 357 -16.01 -5.90 -18.68
CA GLN A 357 -14.82 -6.74 -18.58
C GLN A 357 -15.19 -8.10 -18.00
N SER A 358 -14.39 -9.11 -18.32
CA SER A 358 -14.57 -10.47 -17.77
C SER A 358 -14.33 -10.53 -16.25
N VAL A 359 -13.53 -9.61 -15.72
CA VAL A 359 -13.24 -9.41 -14.29
C VAL A 359 -13.14 -7.91 -14.02
N ASN A 360 -13.83 -7.41 -13.01
CA ASN A 360 -13.91 -6.00 -12.65
C ASN A 360 -13.32 -5.76 -11.24
N GLY A 361 -12.90 -4.53 -10.95
CA GLY A 361 -12.40 -4.13 -9.63
C GLY A 361 -11.15 -4.90 -9.19
N MET A 362 -10.25 -5.24 -10.13
CA MET A 362 -8.96 -5.83 -9.79
C MET A 362 -8.00 -4.81 -9.15
N PHE A 363 -8.20 -3.54 -9.45
CA PHE A 363 -7.33 -2.46 -8.99
C PHE A 363 -8.12 -1.40 -8.24
N GLY A 364 -7.53 -0.88 -7.16
CA GLY A 364 -8.15 0.09 -6.28
C GLY A 364 -9.17 -0.56 -5.32
N ASP A 365 -10.02 0.25 -4.72
CA ASP A 365 -10.99 -0.10 -3.69
C ASP A 365 -10.37 -0.79 -2.47
N VAL A 366 -9.95 -2.04 -2.58
CA VAL A 366 -9.35 -2.83 -1.50
C VAL A 366 -8.14 -3.63 -1.98
N TRP A 367 -7.09 -3.67 -1.20
CA TRP A 367 -6.04 -4.67 -1.35
C TRP A 367 -6.65 -6.06 -1.22
N GLU A 368 -6.43 -6.92 -2.20
CA GLU A 368 -7.01 -8.25 -2.21
C GLU A 368 -6.07 -9.29 -1.63
N TRP A 369 -6.49 -9.97 -0.55
CA TRP A 369 -5.78 -11.10 0.00
C TRP A 369 -5.65 -12.23 -1.00
N THR A 370 -4.47 -12.82 -1.08
CA THR A 370 -4.20 -14.03 -1.85
C THR A 370 -3.87 -15.20 -0.92
N ALA A 371 -4.01 -16.43 -1.40
CA ALA A 371 -3.62 -17.64 -0.67
C ALA A 371 -2.09 -17.80 -0.55
N SER A 372 -1.30 -16.90 -1.13
CA SER A 372 0.16 -17.03 -1.21
C SER A 372 0.85 -16.43 0.00
N ALA A 373 1.76 -17.22 0.60
CA ALA A 373 2.72 -16.70 1.57
C ALA A 373 3.70 -15.73 0.89
N TYR A 374 4.06 -14.65 1.60
CA TYR A 374 5.07 -13.73 1.13
C TYR A 374 6.46 -14.37 1.24
N ALA A 375 6.94 -14.87 0.11
CA ALA A 375 8.21 -15.56 -0.04
C ALA A 375 9.01 -15.00 -1.24
N PRO A 376 10.34 -15.16 -1.28
CA PRO A 376 11.14 -14.72 -2.41
C PRO A 376 10.76 -15.49 -3.69
N TYR A 377 10.72 -14.78 -4.80
CA TYR A 377 10.60 -15.43 -6.10
C TYR A 377 11.83 -16.30 -6.43
N PRO A 378 11.70 -17.33 -7.25
CA PRO A 378 12.84 -18.14 -7.67
C PRO A 378 13.97 -17.27 -8.22
N LYS A 379 15.19 -17.45 -7.69
CA LYS A 379 16.42 -16.68 -8.01
C LYS A 379 16.37 -15.19 -7.60
N SER A 380 15.37 -14.73 -6.86
CA SER A 380 15.37 -13.38 -6.28
C SER A 380 16.60 -13.15 -5.41
N ARG A 381 17.12 -11.93 -5.43
CA ARG A 381 18.23 -11.50 -4.57
C ARG A 381 17.85 -10.16 -3.96
N PRO A 382 18.05 -9.98 -2.65
CA PRO A 382 17.92 -8.66 -2.04
C PRO A 382 18.85 -7.65 -2.71
N LEU A 383 18.48 -6.37 -2.67
CA LEU A 383 19.37 -5.28 -3.05
C LEU A 383 20.64 -5.29 -2.16
N GLU A 384 21.70 -4.67 -2.63
CA GLU A 384 22.92 -4.52 -1.84
C GLU A 384 22.79 -3.44 -0.76
N GLY A 385 23.57 -3.56 0.31
CA GLY A 385 23.63 -2.60 1.40
C GLY A 385 22.35 -2.52 2.20
N ALA A 386 22.07 -1.34 2.75
CA ALA A 386 20.90 -1.09 3.61
C ALA A 386 19.57 -1.32 2.88
N LEU A 387 19.50 -1.03 1.58
CA LEU A 387 18.29 -1.24 0.78
C LEU A 387 17.89 -2.71 0.67
N GLY A 388 18.77 -3.66 0.86
CA GLY A 388 18.46 -5.09 0.96
C GLY A 388 17.58 -5.43 2.15
N GLU A 389 17.48 -4.54 3.14
CA GLU A 389 16.57 -4.69 4.27
C GLU A 389 15.13 -4.20 4.00
N TYR A 390 14.86 -3.64 2.82
CA TYR A 390 13.57 -3.01 2.52
C TYR A 390 12.42 -4.02 2.47
N ASN A 391 12.55 -5.11 1.72
CA ASN A 391 11.48 -6.10 1.52
C ASN A 391 11.87 -7.52 1.99
N ALA A 392 13.06 -7.98 1.64
CA ALA A 392 13.43 -9.40 1.77
C ALA A 392 13.38 -9.91 3.21
N LYS A 393 13.71 -9.10 4.20
CA LYS A 393 13.70 -9.50 5.62
C LYS A 393 12.30 -9.74 6.19
N PHE A 394 11.25 -9.31 5.50
CA PHE A 394 9.86 -9.49 5.91
C PHE A 394 9.20 -10.74 5.32
N MET A 395 9.91 -11.51 4.49
CA MET A 395 9.41 -12.72 3.84
C MET A 395 9.29 -13.89 4.82
N CYS A 396 8.54 -13.67 5.91
CA CYS A 396 8.26 -14.66 6.94
C CYS A 396 6.94 -14.31 7.64
N ASN A 397 6.03 -15.29 7.76
CA ASN A 397 4.74 -15.14 8.46
C ASN A 397 3.87 -13.99 7.93
N GLN A 398 3.94 -13.70 6.66
CA GLN A 398 3.15 -12.69 5.97
C GLN A 398 2.42 -13.32 4.79
N MET A 399 1.29 -12.74 4.42
CA MET A 399 0.51 -13.13 3.25
C MET A 399 0.52 -12.00 2.23
N VAL A 400 0.47 -12.36 0.95
CA VAL A 400 0.50 -11.39 -0.15
C VAL A 400 -0.87 -10.80 -0.40
N LEU A 401 -0.90 -9.48 -0.63
CA LEU A 401 -2.06 -8.74 -1.14
C LEU A 401 -1.72 -8.08 -2.48
N ARG A 402 -2.73 -7.92 -3.32
CA ARG A 402 -2.59 -7.37 -4.68
C ARG A 402 -3.63 -6.28 -4.95
N GLY A 403 -3.37 -5.42 -5.94
CA GLY A 403 -4.33 -4.53 -6.59
C GLY A 403 -4.38 -3.10 -6.10
N GLY A 404 -3.89 -2.78 -4.91
CA GLY A 404 -4.06 -1.44 -4.33
C GLY A 404 -5.42 -1.23 -3.67
N ALA A 405 -5.58 -0.10 -3.00
CA ALA A 405 -6.81 0.27 -2.32
C ALA A 405 -7.21 1.73 -2.63
N CYS A 406 -8.38 2.15 -2.19
CA CYS A 406 -8.90 3.52 -2.34
C CYS A 406 -8.03 4.61 -1.67
N VAL A 407 -7.04 4.21 -0.89
CA VAL A 407 -6.06 5.08 -0.24
C VAL A 407 -4.64 4.93 -0.82
N THR A 408 -4.49 4.11 -1.86
CA THR A 408 -3.22 3.93 -2.57
C THR A 408 -3.12 4.91 -3.73
N PRO A 409 -1.99 5.61 -3.96
CA PRO A 409 -1.81 6.42 -5.17
C PRO A 409 -1.86 5.57 -6.45
N GLY A 410 -2.66 5.97 -7.44
CA GLY A 410 -2.89 5.17 -8.65
C GLY A 410 -1.63 4.97 -9.51
N ASN A 411 -0.75 5.97 -9.56
CA ASN A 411 0.52 5.88 -10.30
C ASN A 411 1.61 5.06 -9.57
N HIS A 412 1.32 4.58 -8.34
CA HIS A 412 2.17 3.69 -7.56
C HIS A 412 1.90 2.21 -7.87
N ILE A 413 0.70 1.90 -8.39
CA ILE A 413 0.23 0.53 -8.58
C ILE A 413 0.62 -0.04 -9.94
N ARG A 414 0.81 -1.34 -9.99
CA ARG A 414 1.04 -2.19 -11.17
C ARG A 414 0.62 -3.62 -10.87
N ALA A 415 0.37 -4.42 -11.90
CA ALA A 415 -0.07 -5.81 -11.74
C ALA A 415 0.92 -6.68 -10.97
N THR A 416 2.21 -6.35 -10.99
CA THR A 416 3.28 -7.09 -10.31
C THR A 416 3.50 -6.68 -8.87
N TYR A 417 2.88 -5.56 -8.41
CA TYR A 417 3.08 -5.04 -7.05
C TYR A 417 2.67 -6.09 -6.00
N ARG A 418 3.56 -6.33 -5.04
CA ARG A 418 3.35 -7.28 -3.93
C ARG A 418 3.30 -6.53 -2.61
N ASN A 419 2.10 -6.28 -2.09
CA ASN A 419 1.92 -5.83 -0.72
C ASN A 419 1.83 -7.04 0.23
N PHE A 420 2.12 -6.85 1.49
CA PHE A 420 2.16 -7.95 2.46
C PHE A 420 1.85 -7.48 3.87
N PHE A 421 1.09 -8.30 4.59
CA PHE A 421 0.78 -8.10 6.01
C PHE A 421 0.75 -9.44 6.76
N PRO A 422 1.00 -9.44 8.09
CA PRO A 422 0.72 -10.62 8.92
C PRO A 422 -0.75 -11.02 8.80
N PRO A 423 -1.07 -12.32 8.78
CA PRO A 423 -2.42 -12.81 8.44
C PRO A 423 -3.53 -12.36 9.41
N ALA A 424 -3.20 -11.97 10.64
CA ALA A 424 -4.16 -11.47 11.61
C ALA A 424 -4.44 -9.96 11.52
N LYS A 425 -3.74 -9.23 10.66
CA LYS A 425 -3.90 -7.77 10.57
C LYS A 425 -5.10 -7.39 9.69
N ARG A 426 -5.80 -6.31 10.08
CA ARG A 426 -7.03 -5.87 9.41
C ARG A 426 -7.30 -4.36 9.45
N TRP A 427 -6.34 -3.53 9.94
CA TRP A 427 -6.47 -2.07 9.88
C TRP A 427 -6.17 -1.49 8.49
N GLN A 428 -5.43 -2.23 7.66
CA GLN A 428 -5.22 -1.90 6.25
C GLN A 428 -6.54 -2.00 5.46
N PHE A 429 -6.61 -1.30 4.33
CA PHE A 429 -7.77 -1.36 3.44
C PHE A 429 -7.76 -2.66 2.62
N SER A 430 -7.96 -3.77 3.29
CA SER A 430 -7.92 -5.12 2.71
C SER A 430 -9.29 -5.76 2.61
N GLY A 431 -9.56 -6.31 1.46
CA GLY A 431 -10.68 -7.17 1.13
C GLY A 431 -10.19 -8.42 0.38
N PHE A 432 -11.03 -9.02 -0.44
CA PHE A 432 -10.66 -10.21 -1.21
C PHE A 432 -11.66 -10.53 -2.31
N ARG A 433 -11.23 -11.35 -3.26
CA ARG A 433 -12.10 -12.05 -4.21
C ARG A 433 -11.96 -13.55 -4.09
N LEU A 434 -12.93 -14.28 -4.62
CA LEU A 434 -12.94 -15.74 -4.60
C LEU A 434 -12.29 -16.33 -5.86
N ALA A 435 -11.73 -17.51 -5.70
CA ALA A 435 -11.31 -18.39 -6.78
C ALA A 435 -11.86 -19.81 -6.54
N GLY A 436 -11.86 -20.64 -7.58
CA GLY A 436 -12.25 -22.03 -7.51
C GLY A 436 -11.42 -22.89 -8.43
N ASP A 437 -11.32 -24.18 -8.11
CA ASP A 437 -10.71 -25.19 -8.96
C ASP A 437 -11.73 -25.68 -10.01
N LEU A 438 -11.25 -26.06 -11.21
CA LEU A 438 -12.08 -26.56 -12.33
C LEU A 438 -11.90 -28.04 -12.55
#